data_d0f646b7277f7a00d1f3f54a0782dc52
#
_entry.id   d0f646b7277f7a00d1f3f54a0782dc52
#
_cell.length_a   1.000
_cell.length_b   1.000
_cell.length_c   1.000
_cell.angle_alpha   90.00
_cell.angle_beta   90.00
_cell.angle_gamma   90.00
#
_symmetry.space_group_name_H-M   'P 1'
#
loop_
_entity.id
_entity.type
_entity.pdbx_description
1 polymer ?
#
loop_
_entity_poly.entity_id
_entity_poly.type
_entity_poly.pdbx_seq_one_letter_code
_entity_poly.pdbx_strand_id
1 'polypeptide(L)' 'MARNMNKETLEQKIAKTEKAISRNREQYDRLTAELEDLHKKKKAIQNEEILKAIAGSEKSYEEILSFIQGKTDTDSREEE' A
#
# COMPACT_ATOMS: atom_id res chain seq x y z
N MET A 1 -17.03 -25.55 -40.15
CA MET A 1 -16.82 -25.53 -39.90
C MET A 1 -16.20 -25.47 -39.05
N ALA A 2 -15.89 -25.35 -38.85
CA ALA A 2 -15.39 -25.46 -38.24
C ALA A 2 -15.23 -25.59 -37.50
N ARG A 3 -15.14 -25.40 -37.17
CA ARG A 3 -15.06 -25.62 -36.53
C ARG A 3 -14.87 -26.41 -35.86
N ASN A 4 -14.55 -26.67 -36.01
CA ASN A 4 -14.45 -27.83 -35.57
C ASN A 4 -13.34 -28.07 -34.75
N MET A 5 -13.36 -27.77 -33.47
CA MET A 5 -12.37 -28.13 -32.57
C MET A 5 -12.77 -29.40 -31.97
N ASN A 6 -11.86 -30.33 -31.85
CA ASN A 6 -12.22 -31.55 -31.19
C ASN A 6 -11.90 -31.37 -29.71
N LYS A 7 -12.21 -32.34 -28.91
CA LYS A 7 -12.06 -32.24 -27.47
C LYS A 7 -10.63 -31.99 -27.07
N GLU A 8 -9.70 -32.65 -27.75
CA GLU A 8 -8.31 -32.52 -27.42
C GLU A 8 -7.83 -31.11 -27.65
N THR A 9 -8.23 -30.48 -28.74
CA THR A 9 -7.82 -29.14 -29.04
C THR A 9 -8.39 -28.17 -28.00
N LEU A 10 -9.62 -28.40 -27.57
CA LEU A 10 -10.24 -27.57 -26.56
C LEU A 10 -9.51 -27.72 -25.24
N GLU A 11 -9.12 -28.93 -24.89
CA GLU A 11 -8.40 -29.16 -23.65
C GLU A 11 -7.06 -28.46 -23.66
N GLN A 12 -6.39 -28.42 -24.81
CA GLN A 12 -5.12 -27.71 -24.90
C GLN A 12 -5.30 -26.23 -24.72
N LYS A 13 -6.39 -25.71 -25.29
CA LYS A 13 -6.66 -24.28 -25.16
C LYS A 13 -6.99 -23.93 -23.72
N ILE A 14 -7.75 -24.78 -23.07
CA ILE A 14 -8.10 -24.59 -21.68
C ILE A 14 -6.84 -24.58 -20.82
N ALA A 15 -5.97 -25.56 -21.02
CA ALA A 15 -4.74 -25.64 -20.24
C ALA A 15 -3.88 -24.41 -20.43
N LYS A 16 -3.80 -23.93 -21.67
CA LYS A 16 -2.99 -22.77 -21.97
C LYS A 16 -3.55 -21.54 -21.29
N THR A 17 -4.88 -21.41 -21.33
CA THR A 17 -5.52 -20.27 -20.72
C THR A 17 -5.36 -20.32 -19.21
N GLU A 18 -5.48 -21.50 -18.62
CA GLU A 18 -5.31 -21.62 -17.19
C GLU A 18 -3.90 -21.25 -16.76
N LYS A 19 -2.93 -21.60 -17.60
CA LYS A 19 -1.56 -21.29 -17.30
C LYS A 19 -1.34 -19.79 -17.36
N ALA A 20 -1.96 -19.13 -18.33
CA ALA A 20 -1.84 -17.69 -18.47
C ALA A 20 -2.45 -17.00 -17.25
N ILE A 21 -3.57 -17.50 -16.78
CA ILE A 21 -4.23 -16.95 -15.61
C ILE A 21 -3.32 -17.10 -14.40
N SER A 22 -2.70 -18.25 -14.25
CA SER A 22 -1.82 -18.51 -13.13
C SER A 22 -0.64 -17.55 -13.16
N ARG A 23 -0.06 -17.31 -14.33
CA ARG A 23 1.06 -16.40 -14.44
C ARG A 23 0.65 -14.98 -14.11
N ASN A 24 -0.53 -14.57 -14.56
CA ASN A 24 -1.01 -13.24 -14.28
C ASN A 24 -1.24 -13.05 -12.80
N ARG A 25 -1.72 -14.11 -12.14
CA ARG A 25 -1.95 -14.04 -10.72
C ARG A 25 -0.64 -13.88 -9.95
N GLU A 26 0.38 -14.62 -10.38
CA GLU A 26 1.68 -14.51 -9.76
C GLU A 26 2.25 -13.13 -9.94
N GLN A 27 2.06 -12.55 -11.12
CA GLN A 27 2.55 -11.23 -11.37
C GLN A 27 1.80 -10.20 -10.55
N TYR A 28 0.50 -10.39 -10.43
CA TYR A 28 -0.32 -9.50 -9.63
C TYR A 28 0.15 -9.53 -8.17
N ASP A 29 0.41 -10.72 -7.65
CA ASP A 29 0.85 -10.85 -6.26
C ASP A 29 2.20 -10.17 -6.06
N ARG A 30 3.09 -10.34 -7.03
CA ARG A 30 4.40 -9.74 -6.93
C ARG A 30 4.33 -8.23 -6.97
N LEU A 31 3.51 -7.68 -7.85
CA LEU A 31 3.35 -6.24 -7.95
C LEU A 31 2.68 -5.67 -6.72
N THR A 32 1.73 -6.41 -6.17
CA THR A 32 1.06 -5.97 -4.96
C THR A 32 2.04 -5.90 -3.79
N ALA A 33 2.91 -6.90 -3.69
CA ALA A 33 3.92 -6.91 -2.64
C ALA A 33 4.89 -5.77 -2.83
N GLU A 34 5.24 -5.48 -4.08
CA GLU A 34 6.15 -4.39 -4.35
C GLU A 34 5.52 -3.06 -3.98
N LEU A 35 4.24 -2.89 -4.27
CA LEU A 35 3.53 -1.67 -3.94
C LEU A 35 3.51 -1.46 -2.43
N GLU A 36 3.25 -2.53 -1.69
CA GLU A 36 3.26 -2.43 -0.24
C GLU A 36 4.62 -2.02 0.28
N ASP A 37 5.67 -2.57 -0.31
CA ASP A 37 7.01 -2.23 0.11
C ASP A 37 7.32 -0.77 -0.19
N LEU A 38 6.88 -0.29 -1.34
CA LEU A 38 7.09 1.10 -1.70
C LEU A 38 6.34 2.04 -0.77
N HIS A 39 5.13 1.66 -0.38
CA HIS A 39 4.38 2.46 0.58
C HIS A 39 5.10 2.53 1.92
N LYS A 40 5.68 1.42 2.36
CA LYS A 40 6.40 1.41 3.62
C LYS A 40 7.63 2.30 3.55
N LYS A 41 8.32 2.28 2.41
CA LYS A 41 9.49 3.11 2.26
C LYS A 41 9.12 4.58 2.23
N LYS A 42 8.01 4.90 1.58
CA LYS A 42 7.55 6.27 1.53
C LYS A 42 7.21 6.76 2.94
N LYS A 43 6.54 5.91 3.71
CA LYS A 43 6.18 6.27 5.06
C LYS A 43 7.40 6.50 5.93
N ALA A 44 8.44 5.67 5.74
CA ALA A 44 9.67 5.82 6.50
C ALA A 44 10.33 7.16 6.19
N ILE A 45 10.31 7.57 4.91
CA ILE A 45 10.88 8.85 4.53
C ILE A 45 10.08 9.99 5.15
N GLN A 46 8.76 9.87 5.11
CA GLN A 46 7.90 10.90 5.68
C GLN A 46 8.14 11.02 7.18
N ASN A 47 8.31 9.90 7.86
CA ASN A 47 8.58 9.92 9.28
C ASN A 47 9.91 10.58 9.56
N GLU A 48 10.90 10.32 8.71
CA GLU A 48 12.19 10.92 8.88
C GLU A 48 12.11 12.44 8.68
N GLU A 49 11.32 12.86 7.72
CA GLU A 49 11.14 14.28 7.46
C GLU A 49 10.49 14.97 8.66
N ILE A 50 9.53 14.29 9.28
CA ILE A 50 8.88 14.83 10.44
C ILE A 50 9.88 14.96 11.59
N LEU A 51 10.71 13.95 11.79
CA LEU A 51 11.70 13.98 12.85
C LEU A 51 12.69 15.11 12.63
N LYS A 52 13.08 15.34 11.39
CA LYS A 52 13.99 16.41 11.10
C LYS A 52 13.34 17.76 11.35
N ALA A 53 12.06 17.88 11.02
CA ALA A 53 11.33 19.11 11.23
C ALA A 53 11.23 19.40 12.72
N ILE A 54 10.99 18.36 13.51
CA ILE A 54 10.89 18.52 14.94
C ILE A 54 12.23 18.97 15.51
N ALA A 55 13.31 18.35 15.05
CA ALA A 55 14.63 18.68 15.54
C ALA A 55 15.01 20.11 15.20
N GLY A 56 14.51 20.62 14.09
CA GLY A 56 14.82 21.98 13.70
C GLY A 56 13.82 23.00 14.19
N SER A 57 12.81 22.57 14.93
CA SER A 57 11.78 23.46 15.37
C SER A 57 12.18 24.18 16.63
N GLU A 58 11.60 25.34 16.84
CA GLU A 58 11.87 26.08 18.05
C GLU A 58 10.93 25.64 19.15
N LYS A 59 9.97 24.81 18.84
CA LYS A 59 9.03 24.37 19.85
C LYS A 59 9.60 23.16 20.57
N SER A 60 9.22 22.99 21.80
CA SER A 60 9.73 21.87 22.57
C SER A 60 9.05 20.58 22.05
N TYR A 61 9.66 19.49 22.37
CA TYR A 61 9.13 18.20 21.98
C TYR A 61 7.72 18.04 22.54
N GLU A 62 7.51 18.46 23.75
CA GLU A 62 6.21 18.31 24.36
C GLU A 62 5.15 19.17 23.71
N GLU A 63 5.53 20.36 23.28
CA GLU A 63 4.59 21.22 22.60
C GLU A 63 4.17 20.61 21.28
N ILE A 64 5.13 20.07 20.54
CA ILE A 64 4.84 19.45 19.26
C ILE A 64 3.99 18.21 19.44
N LEU A 65 4.31 17.41 20.43
CA LEU A 65 3.58 16.20 20.68
C LEU A 65 2.13 16.51 21.03
N SER A 66 1.94 17.55 21.85
CA SER A 66 0.63 17.95 22.24
C SER A 66 -0.19 18.42 21.04
N PHE A 67 0.45 19.15 20.16
CA PHE A 67 -0.22 19.64 18.97
C PHE A 67 -0.66 18.49 18.08
N ILE A 68 0.23 17.53 17.86
CA ILE A 68 -0.06 16.39 17.02
C ILE A 68 -1.18 15.55 17.58
N GLN A 69 -1.21 15.41 18.88
CA GLN A 69 -2.23 14.62 19.50
C GLN A 69 -3.56 15.35 19.62
N GLY A 70 -3.58 16.59 19.20
CA GLY A 70 -4.81 17.36 19.26
C GLY A 70 -5.18 17.79 20.65
N LYS A 71 -4.24 17.79 21.56
CA LYS A 71 -4.55 18.19 22.90
C LYS A 71 -4.39 19.65 23.07
N THR A 72 -5.23 20.41 22.44
CA THR A 72 -5.15 21.84 22.56
C THR A 72 -6.25 22.23 23.49
N ASP A 73 -6.33 23.48 23.80
CA ASP A 73 -7.36 23.95 24.66
C ASP A 73 -8.69 23.62 24.08
N THR A 74 -8.82 23.68 22.82
CA THR A 74 -10.06 23.39 22.20
C THR A 74 -10.49 22.01 22.50
N ASP A 75 -9.57 21.08 22.40
CA ASP A 75 -9.90 19.76 22.68
C ASP A 75 -10.28 19.61 24.07
N SER A 76 -9.61 20.22 24.93
CA SER A 76 -9.91 20.08 26.26
C SER A 76 -11.28 20.48 26.48
N ARG A 77 -11.71 21.54 25.85
CA ARG A 77 -12.96 22.00 26.08
C ARG A 77 -13.97 21.14 25.62
N GLU A 78 -13.68 20.47 24.62
CA GLU A 78 -14.65 19.65 24.12
C GLU A 78 -15.09 18.69 25.01
N GLU A 79 -14.39 18.34 25.89
CA GLU A 79 -14.83 17.40 26.65
C GLU A 79 -15.80 17.76 27.49
N GLU A 80 -15.99 18.86 27.66
CA GLU A 80 -16.91 19.20 28.53
C GLU A 80 -18.05 19.04 28.25
#